data_bb8b8993e148b9a88e2fdcd0259ecad1
#
_entry.id   bb8b8993e148b9a88e2fdcd0259ecad1
#
_cell.length_a   1.000
_cell.length_b   1.000
_cell.length_c   1.000
_cell.angle_alpha   90.00
_cell.angle_beta   90.00
_cell.angle_gamma   90.00
#
_symmetry.space_group_name_H-M   'P 1'
#
loop_
_entity.id
_entity.type
_entity.pdbx_description
1 polymer ?
#
loop_
_entity_poly.entity_id
_entity_poly.type
_entity_poly.pdbx_seq_one_letter_code
_entity_poly.pdbx_strand_id
1 'polypeptide(L)'
;LKEQFMKYAGLGEEEGEKAVVYYRERYTTTGIFENRLYPKIPELLELLKINNKILAVASSKPEVYVKQILEHFQIADYFTAIVGSELDGRRTEKAEVIEEALRRMHLEEERDKVLMVGDRSHDVQGAISCGLQCIGVAYGYGSREELEKAGAVYIADSVEDLGILASPNDEETTENVESVRNIIPDREKVKKYEIPETRKLGKKKKKCRNLRKKRKNSGIPRPDRSGV
;
A
#
# COMPACT_ATOMS: atom_id res chain seq x y z
N LEU A 1 -17.78 3.01 2.88
CA LEU A 1 -18.15 4.41 3.18
C LEU A 1 -19.56 4.52 3.76
N LYS A 2 -20.60 3.91 3.12
CA LYS A 2 -21.98 3.86 3.64
C LYS A 2 -22.02 3.32 5.07
N GLU A 3 -21.41 2.18 5.32
CA GLU A 3 -21.32 1.56 6.64
C GLU A 3 -20.70 2.47 7.70
N GLN A 4 -19.69 3.27 7.32
CA GLN A 4 -19.05 4.24 8.21
C GLN A 4 -20.05 5.35 8.60
N PHE A 5 -20.80 5.90 7.64
CA PHE A 5 -21.84 6.88 7.94
C PHE A 5 -22.92 6.32 8.83
N MET A 6 -23.41 5.10 8.54
CA MET A 6 -24.40 4.44 9.39
C MET A 6 -23.86 4.23 10.82
N LYS A 7 -22.63 3.74 10.94
CA LYS A 7 -22.00 3.44 12.24
C LYS A 7 -21.71 4.70 13.08
N TYR A 8 -21.12 5.73 12.49
CA TYR A 8 -20.62 6.89 13.24
C TYR A 8 -21.63 8.05 13.34
N ALA A 9 -22.53 8.19 12.38
CA ALA A 9 -23.56 9.23 12.39
C ALA A 9 -24.95 8.68 12.79
N GLY A 10 -25.08 7.37 13.03
CA GLY A 10 -26.35 6.76 13.44
C GLY A 10 -27.41 6.79 12.35
N LEU A 11 -27.02 6.86 11.06
CA LEU A 11 -27.94 7.00 9.93
C LEU A 11 -28.57 5.65 9.58
N GLY A 12 -29.81 5.69 9.11
CA GLY A 12 -30.47 4.57 8.46
C GLY A 12 -29.85 4.25 7.09
N GLU A 13 -30.28 3.17 6.46
CA GLU A 13 -29.72 2.68 5.20
C GLU A 13 -29.87 3.70 4.06
N GLU A 14 -31.10 4.23 3.88
CA GLU A 14 -31.41 5.24 2.85
C GLU A 14 -30.65 6.57 3.09
N GLU A 15 -30.56 7.00 4.36
CA GLU A 15 -29.81 8.21 4.73
C GLU A 15 -28.32 8.01 4.53
N GLY A 16 -27.79 6.82 4.81
CA GLY A 16 -26.42 6.44 4.54
C GLY A 16 -26.07 6.51 3.06
N GLU A 17 -26.98 6.10 2.18
CA GLU A 17 -26.81 6.24 0.72
C GLU A 17 -26.78 7.71 0.28
N LYS A 18 -27.72 8.53 0.76
CA LYS A 18 -27.73 9.98 0.50
C LYS A 18 -26.45 10.67 1.01
N ALA A 19 -25.99 10.29 2.20
CA ALA A 19 -24.74 10.81 2.76
C ALA A 19 -23.53 10.49 1.89
N VAL A 20 -23.46 9.30 1.30
CA VAL A 20 -22.42 8.93 0.33
C VAL A 20 -22.46 9.81 -0.91
N VAL A 21 -23.65 10.13 -1.45
CA VAL A 21 -23.79 11.01 -2.62
C VAL A 21 -23.25 12.41 -2.28
N TYR A 22 -23.73 13.05 -1.22
CA TYR A 22 -23.26 14.38 -0.79
C TYR A 22 -21.74 14.40 -0.49
N TYR A 23 -21.25 13.37 0.16
CA TYR A 23 -19.81 13.23 0.39
C TYR A 23 -19.04 13.21 -0.93
N ARG A 24 -19.47 12.40 -1.89
CA ARG A 24 -18.80 12.27 -3.19
C ARG A 24 -18.81 13.57 -3.98
N GLU A 25 -19.94 14.28 -4.01
CA GLU A 25 -20.05 15.58 -4.67
C GLU A 25 -18.99 16.57 -4.16
N ARG A 26 -18.87 16.70 -2.83
CA ARG A 26 -17.87 17.59 -2.23
C ARG A 26 -16.44 17.04 -2.37
N TYR A 27 -16.29 15.73 -2.16
CA TYR A 27 -14.98 15.10 -2.19
C TYR A 27 -14.31 15.24 -3.54
N THR A 28 -15.03 15.00 -4.64
CA THR A 28 -14.45 15.00 -5.99
C THR A 28 -14.01 16.37 -6.47
N THR A 29 -14.56 17.44 -5.93
CA THR A 29 -14.27 18.81 -6.35
C THR A 29 -13.33 19.56 -5.39
N THR A 30 -13.45 19.32 -4.09
CA THR A 30 -12.76 20.08 -3.06
C THR A 30 -12.02 19.17 -2.08
N GLY A 31 -12.72 18.22 -1.46
CA GLY A 31 -12.20 17.40 -0.38
C GLY A 31 -11.00 16.52 -0.78
N ILE A 32 -10.89 16.17 -2.05
CA ILE A 32 -9.76 15.40 -2.58
C ILE A 32 -8.43 16.15 -2.43
N PHE A 33 -8.44 17.48 -2.36
CA PHE A 33 -7.25 18.32 -2.22
C PHE A 33 -7.10 18.89 -0.79
N GLU A 34 -8.02 18.58 0.13
CA GLU A 34 -7.93 18.95 1.55
C GLU A 34 -7.04 17.96 2.33
N ASN A 35 -5.84 17.76 1.83
CA ASN A 35 -4.83 16.92 2.44
C ASN A 35 -3.44 17.54 2.24
N ARG A 36 -2.44 16.95 2.83
CA ARG A 36 -1.04 17.37 2.70
C ARG A 36 -0.14 16.14 2.80
N LEU A 37 1.02 16.22 2.18
CA LEU A 37 2.07 15.22 2.36
C LEU A 37 2.59 15.28 3.80
N TYR A 38 2.99 14.13 4.33
CA TYR A 38 3.83 14.13 5.52
C TYR A 38 5.15 14.82 5.20
N PRO A 39 5.74 15.53 6.19
CA PRO A 39 7.03 16.17 6.00
C PRO A 39 8.06 15.18 5.46
N LYS A 40 8.94 15.64 4.57
CA LYS A 40 10.05 14.88 3.98
C LYS A 40 9.67 13.70 3.06
N ILE A 41 8.41 13.55 2.70
CA ILE A 41 8.01 12.55 1.68
C ILE A 41 8.65 12.83 0.31
N PRO A 42 8.68 14.07 -0.21
CA PRO A 42 9.35 14.33 -1.48
C PRO A 42 10.84 13.95 -1.46
N GLU A 43 11.53 14.26 -0.36
CA GLU A 43 12.95 13.92 -0.18
C GLU A 43 13.16 12.40 -0.10
N LEU A 44 12.28 11.67 0.58
CA LEU A 44 12.30 10.22 0.60
C LEU A 44 12.12 9.62 -0.78
N LEU A 45 11.15 10.11 -1.56
CA LEU A 45 10.90 9.61 -2.92
C LEU A 45 12.11 9.84 -3.82
N GLU A 46 12.74 11.01 -3.72
CA GLU A 46 13.97 11.32 -4.46
C GLU A 46 15.12 10.39 -4.05
N LEU A 47 15.32 10.17 -2.74
CA LEU A 47 16.33 9.25 -2.23
C LEU A 47 16.13 7.82 -2.77
N LEU A 48 14.89 7.33 -2.75
CA LEU A 48 14.56 6.01 -3.26
C LEU A 48 14.81 5.90 -4.78
N LYS A 49 14.49 6.95 -5.54
CA LYS A 49 14.74 7.02 -6.98
C LYS A 49 16.24 7.02 -7.30
N ILE A 50 17.04 7.80 -6.58
CA ILE A 50 18.51 7.83 -6.73
C ILE A 50 19.10 6.44 -6.45
N ASN A 51 18.56 5.71 -5.47
CA ASN A 51 18.96 4.35 -5.15
C ASN A 51 18.30 3.27 -6.05
N ASN A 52 17.80 3.66 -7.23
CA ASN A 52 17.21 2.78 -8.24
C ASN A 52 16.08 1.88 -7.69
N LYS A 53 15.34 2.34 -6.67
CA LYS A 53 14.18 1.60 -6.15
C LYS A 53 12.98 1.83 -7.08
N ILE A 54 12.29 0.75 -7.42
CA ILE A 54 11.05 0.80 -8.18
C ILE A 54 9.90 1.05 -7.21
N LEU A 55 9.15 2.13 -7.44
CA LEU A 55 8.08 2.54 -6.55
C LEU A 55 6.70 2.30 -7.17
N ALA A 56 5.75 1.86 -6.35
CA ALA A 56 4.36 1.74 -6.74
C ALA A 56 3.43 2.18 -5.60
N VAL A 57 2.25 2.66 -5.98
CA VAL A 57 1.17 2.91 -5.04
C VAL A 57 0.14 1.80 -5.14
N ALA A 58 -0.24 1.24 -3.97
CA ALA A 58 -1.31 0.26 -3.82
C ALA A 58 -2.32 0.77 -2.77
N SER A 59 -3.39 1.41 -3.21
CA SER A 59 -4.36 2.09 -2.35
C SER A 59 -5.76 1.47 -2.45
N SER A 60 -6.49 1.40 -1.33
CA SER A 60 -7.92 1.06 -1.35
C SER A 60 -8.81 2.21 -1.81
N LYS A 61 -8.25 3.42 -1.99
CA LYS A 61 -8.93 4.55 -2.63
C LYS A 61 -9.07 4.29 -4.13
N PRO A 62 -10.16 4.76 -4.80
CA PRO A 62 -10.29 4.66 -6.25
C PRO A 62 -9.06 5.22 -6.99
N GLU A 63 -8.56 4.44 -7.96
CA GLU A 63 -7.31 4.74 -8.68
C GLU A 63 -7.30 6.13 -9.31
N VAL A 64 -8.44 6.57 -9.87
CA VAL A 64 -8.58 7.91 -10.46
C VAL A 64 -8.30 9.01 -9.45
N TYR A 65 -8.75 8.86 -8.21
CA TYR A 65 -8.51 9.84 -7.15
C TYR A 65 -7.08 9.77 -6.61
N VAL A 66 -6.49 8.59 -6.56
CA VAL A 66 -5.07 8.44 -6.21
C VAL A 66 -4.20 9.21 -7.20
N LYS A 67 -4.43 9.03 -8.51
CA LYS A 67 -3.70 9.74 -9.56
C LYS A 67 -3.81 11.26 -9.42
N GLN A 68 -5.04 11.78 -9.26
CA GLN A 68 -5.27 13.22 -9.08
C GLN A 68 -4.52 13.81 -7.86
N ILE A 69 -4.48 13.06 -6.74
CA ILE A 69 -3.75 13.50 -5.54
C ILE A 69 -2.25 13.54 -5.81
N LEU A 70 -1.69 12.50 -6.41
CA LEU A 70 -0.26 12.42 -6.70
C LEU A 70 0.18 13.48 -7.72
N GLU A 71 -0.65 13.75 -8.73
CA GLU A 71 -0.44 14.83 -9.71
C GLU A 71 -0.51 16.21 -9.05
N HIS A 72 -1.49 16.44 -8.15
CA HIS A 72 -1.62 17.69 -7.39
C HIS A 72 -0.37 18.00 -6.57
N PHE A 73 0.24 16.98 -5.96
CA PHE A 73 1.50 17.13 -5.23
C PHE A 73 2.75 17.03 -6.09
N GLN A 74 2.62 16.84 -7.40
CA GLN A 74 3.72 16.72 -8.36
C GLN A 74 4.69 15.56 -8.02
N ILE A 75 4.14 14.47 -7.50
CA ILE A 75 4.92 13.27 -7.13
C ILE A 75 4.50 12.02 -7.92
N ALA A 76 3.60 12.14 -8.90
CA ALA A 76 3.13 11.00 -9.68
C ALA A 76 4.27 10.30 -10.45
N ASP A 77 5.23 11.05 -10.97
CA ASP A 77 6.34 10.56 -11.79
C ASP A 77 7.40 9.74 -11.04
N TYR A 78 7.30 9.69 -9.70
CA TYR A 78 8.12 8.77 -8.92
C TYR A 78 7.65 7.32 -8.99
N PHE A 79 6.39 7.08 -9.38
CA PHE A 79 5.76 5.78 -9.29
C PHE A 79 5.62 5.11 -10.67
N THR A 80 6.23 3.94 -10.81
CA THR A 80 6.11 3.09 -12.01
C THR A 80 4.69 2.56 -12.19
N ALA A 81 3.98 2.29 -11.08
CA ALA A 81 2.59 1.86 -11.11
C ALA A 81 1.78 2.58 -10.02
N ILE A 82 0.59 3.06 -10.38
CA ILE A 82 -0.38 3.63 -9.45
C ILE A 82 -1.63 2.77 -9.55
N VAL A 83 -1.93 2.05 -8.47
CA VAL A 83 -3.05 1.11 -8.41
C VAL A 83 -3.96 1.48 -7.26
N GLY A 84 -5.25 1.58 -7.57
CA GLY A 84 -6.30 1.83 -6.60
C GLY A 84 -7.47 0.86 -6.76
N SER A 85 -8.53 1.02 -5.97
CA SER A 85 -9.79 0.34 -6.22
C SER A 85 -10.46 0.88 -7.49
N GLU A 86 -11.48 0.18 -7.99
CA GLU A 86 -12.29 0.66 -9.10
C GLU A 86 -13.55 1.38 -8.58
N LEU A 87 -14.06 2.35 -9.35
CA LEU A 87 -15.25 3.13 -8.96
C LEU A 87 -16.52 2.27 -8.90
N ASP A 88 -16.55 1.16 -9.61
CA ASP A 88 -17.66 0.20 -9.63
C ASP A 88 -17.64 -0.78 -8.44
N GLY A 89 -16.71 -0.60 -7.50
CA GLY A 89 -16.59 -1.42 -6.29
C GLY A 89 -15.75 -2.68 -6.47
N ARG A 90 -15.08 -2.88 -7.61
CA ARG A 90 -14.10 -3.95 -7.79
C ARG A 90 -12.75 -3.56 -7.17
N ARG A 91 -11.93 -4.55 -6.82
CA ARG A 91 -10.58 -4.40 -6.29
C ARG A 91 -10.53 -3.52 -5.04
N THR A 92 -11.45 -3.76 -4.10
CA THR A 92 -11.52 -3.00 -2.85
C THR A 92 -10.66 -3.57 -1.74
N GLU A 93 -10.39 -4.88 -1.80
CA GLU A 93 -9.54 -5.54 -0.82
C GLU A 93 -8.06 -5.20 -1.07
N LYS A 94 -7.32 -4.92 0.02
CA LYS A 94 -5.91 -4.52 -0.09
C LYS A 94 -5.08 -5.57 -0.83
N ALA A 95 -5.33 -6.85 -0.62
CA ALA A 95 -4.62 -7.92 -1.33
C ALA A 95 -4.86 -7.89 -2.84
N GLU A 96 -6.08 -7.55 -3.29
CA GLU A 96 -6.38 -7.45 -4.72
C GLU A 96 -5.64 -6.27 -5.38
N VAL A 97 -5.52 -5.16 -4.65
CA VAL A 97 -4.79 -3.98 -5.12
C VAL A 97 -3.29 -4.29 -5.22
N ILE A 98 -2.72 -4.97 -4.23
CA ILE A 98 -1.31 -5.40 -4.22
C ILE A 98 -1.04 -6.37 -5.37
N GLU A 99 -1.87 -7.40 -5.57
CA GLU A 99 -1.72 -8.35 -6.68
C GLU A 99 -1.75 -7.65 -8.04
N GLU A 100 -2.61 -6.66 -8.21
CA GLU A 100 -2.66 -5.88 -9.45
C GLU A 100 -1.41 -4.99 -9.61
N ALA A 101 -0.86 -4.42 -8.52
CA ALA A 101 0.39 -3.67 -8.58
C ALA A 101 1.55 -4.57 -8.99
N LEU A 102 1.69 -5.75 -8.39
CA LEU A 102 2.70 -6.74 -8.77
C LEU A 102 2.57 -7.14 -10.26
N ARG A 103 1.35 -7.35 -10.73
CA ARG A 103 1.08 -7.70 -12.13
C ARG A 103 1.51 -6.60 -13.09
N ARG A 104 1.20 -5.32 -12.77
CA ARG A 104 1.59 -4.17 -13.62
C ARG A 104 3.10 -3.96 -13.67
N MET A 105 3.79 -4.33 -12.61
CA MET A 105 5.26 -4.24 -12.51
C MET A 105 5.98 -5.52 -12.96
N HIS A 106 5.26 -6.59 -13.33
CA HIS A 106 5.80 -7.91 -13.68
C HIS A 106 6.63 -8.55 -12.56
N LEU A 107 6.20 -8.36 -11.29
CA LEU A 107 6.89 -8.83 -10.09
C LEU A 107 6.15 -9.97 -9.36
N GLU A 108 5.20 -10.66 -10.03
CA GLU A 108 4.40 -11.72 -9.42
C GLU A 108 5.23 -12.91 -8.90
N GLU A 109 6.35 -13.19 -9.54
CA GLU A 109 7.25 -14.28 -9.16
C GLU A 109 8.46 -13.79 -8.31
N GLU A 110 8.64 -12.46 -8.16
CA GLU A 110 9.76 -11.86 -7.44
C GLU A 110 9.33 -11.19 -6.11
N ARG A 111 8.38 -11.81 -5.42
CA ARG A 111 7.75 -11.24 -4.21
C ARG A 111 8.70 -11.04 -3.05
N ASP A 112 9.76 -11.81 -2.98
CA ASP A 112 10.84 -11.68 -2.00
C ASP A 112 11.63 -10.37 -2.13
N LYS A 113 11.59 -9.73 -3.32
CA LYS A 113 12.21 -8.43 -3.59
C LYS A 113 11.27 -7.25 -3.36
N VAL A 114 10.00 -7.50 -2.99
CA VAL A 114 8.97 -6.48 -2.83
C VAL A 114 8.65 -6.27 -1.37
N LEU A 115 8.68 -5.00 -0.95
CA LEU A 115 8.35 -4.57 0.39
C LEU A 115 7.12 -3.65 0.35
N MET A 116 6.11 -3.99 1.14
CA MET A 116 4.96 -3.11 1.35
C MET A 116 5.26 -2.13 2.47
N VAL A 117 4.79 -0.90 2.33
CA VAL A 117 4.77 0.12 3.38
C VAL A 117 3.32 0.55 3.61
N GLY A 118 2.87 0.56 4.86
CA GLY A 118 1.48 0.92 5.17
C GLY A 118 1.29 1.34 6.61
N ASP A 119 0.21 2.06 6.87
CA ASP A 119 -0.09 2.66 8.17
C ASP A 119 -1.26 2.00 8.91
N ARG A 120 -1.86 0.96 8.35
CA ARG A 120 -2.99 0.27 8.96
C ARG A 120 -2.82 -1.25 8.94
N SER A 121 -3.50 -1.90 9.86
CA SER A 121 -3.53 -3.37 9.95
C SER A 121 -3.93 -4.07 8.64
N HIS A 122 -4.84 -3.49 7.87
CA HIS A 122 -5.25 -4.07 6.59
C HIS A 122 -4.17 -3.99 5.50
N ASP A 123 -3.24 -3.01 5.57
CA ASP A 123 -2.07 -2.95 4.69
C ASP A 123 -1.13 -4.11 4.98
N VAL A 124 -0.82 -4.31 6.28
CA VAL A 124 0.03 -5.39 6.75
C VAL A 124 -0.57 -6.76 6.40
N GLN A 125 -1.86 -6.97 6.70
CA GLN A 125 -2.55 -8.22 6.42
C GLN A 125 -2.69 -8.49 4.92
N GLY A 126 -2.93 -7.44 4.13
CA GLY A 126 -2.98 -7.51 2.67
C GLY A 126 -1.63 -7.95 2.09
N ALA A 127 -0.53 -7.34 2.55
CA ALA A 127 0.82 -7.71 2.15
C ALA A 127 1.13 -9.17 2.50
N ILE A 128 0.90 -9.60 3.75
CA ILE A 128 1.11 -10.99 4.19
C ILE A 128 0.27 -11.96 3.36
N SER A 129 -0.96 -11.61 3.02
CA SER A 129 -1.84 -12.45 2.18
C SER A 129 -1.30 -12.64 0.77
N CYS A 130 -0.52 -11.67 0.26
CA CYS A 130 0.18 -11.72 -1.02
C CYS A 130 1.60 -12.31 -0.89
N GLY A 131 2.03 -12.71 0.29
CA GLY A 131 3.38 -13.27 0.52
C GLY A 131 4.47 -12.21 0.59
N LEU A 132 4.13 -10.94 0.84
CA LEU A 132 5.06 -9.84 1.00
C LEU A 132 5.32 -9.56 2.47
N GLN A 133 6.49 -8.97 2.75
CA GLN A 133 6.76 -8.31 4.02
C GLN A 133 6.13 -6.91 4.03
N CYS A 134 5.81 -6.38 5.22
CA CYS A 134 5.27 -5.04 5.38
C CYS A 134 5.98 -4.29 6.50
N ILE A 135 6.45 -3.08 6.20
CA ILE A 135 6.85 -2.09 7.19
C ILE A 135 5.60 -1.29 7.59
N GLY A 136 5.34 -1.23 8.89
CA GLY A 136 4.35 -0.32 9.45
C GLY A 136 4.93 1.09 9.60
N VAL A 137 4.12 2.13 9.37
CA VAL A 137 4.52 3.52 9.64
C VAL A 137 3.63 4.10 10.75
N ALA A 138 4.24 4.41 11.90
CA ALA A 138 3.52 4.85 13.10
C ALA A 138 3.11 6.33 13.04
N TYR A 139 3.62 7.10 12.09
CA TYR A 139 3.20 8.48 11.84
C TYR A 139 1.90 8.61 11.03
N GLY A 140 1.30 7.48 10.63
CA GLY A 140 0.01 7.41 9.94
C GLY A 140 -1.19 7.32 10.88
N TYR A 141 -2.26 6.67 10.45
CA TYR A 141 -3.52 6.56 11.20
C TYR A 141 -3.57 5.37 12.16
N GLY A 142 -2.80 4.32 11.93
CA GLY A 142 -2.75 3.12 12.79
C GLY A 142 -1.86 3.33 14.01
N SER A 143 -2.21 2.70 15.13
CA SER A 143 -1.31 2.70 16.29
C SER A 143 -0.18 1.68 16.09
N ARG A 144 0.93 1.88 16.81
CA ARG A 144 2.04 0.92 16.82
C ARG A 144 1.56 -0.49 17.16
N GLU A 145 0.68 -0.62 18.18
CA GLU A 145 0.14 -1.91 18.61
C GLU A 145 -0.76 -2.56 17.54
N GLU A 146 -1.49 -1.76 16.77
CA GLU A 146 -2.27 -2.26 15.62
C GLU A 146 -1.34 -2.89 14.57
N LEU A 147 -0.26 -2.21 14.24
CA LEU A 147 0.71 -2.65 13.23
C LEU A 147 1.51 -3.88 13.68
N GLU A 148 1.96 -3.91 14.95
CA GLU A 148 2.65 -5.05 15.56
C GLU A 148 1.75 -6.30 15.57
N LYS A 149 0.52 -6.15 16.05
CA LYS A 149 -0.47 -7.26 16.09
C LYS A 149 -0.83 -7.76 14.69
N ALA A 150 -0.81 -6.89 13.70
CA ALA A 150 -1.07 -7.26 12.31
C ALA A 150 0.10 -8.05 11.69
N GLY A 151 1.31 -7.98 12.28
CA GLY A 151 2.51 -8.70 11.83
C GLY A 151 3.44 -7.89 10.94
N ALA A 152 3.49 -6.56 11.12
CA ALA A 152 4.50 -5.73 10.48
C ALA A 152 5.91 -6.21 10.90
N VAL A 153 6.83 -6.35 9.93
CA VAL A 153 8.19 -6.83 10.19
C VAL A 153 9.07 -5.77 10.85
N TYR A 154 8.72 -4.51 10.66
CA TYR A 154 9.34 -3.35 11.27
C TYR A 154 8.33 -2.22 11.39
N ILE A 155 8.56 -1.27 12.32
CA ILE A 155 7.73 -0.07 12.45
C ILE A 155 8.63 1.15 12.43
N ALA A 156 8.45 1.99 11.41
CA ALA A 156 9.09 3.28 11.28
C ALA A 156 8.29 4.34 12.03
N ASP A 157 8.94 5.08 12.92
CA ASP A 157 8.31 6.16 13.69
C ASP A 157 8.28 7.48 12.91
N SER A 158 9.15 7.62 11.91
CA SER A 158 9.26 8.81 11.08
C SER A 158 9.50 8.45 9.61
N VAL A 159 9.41 9.45 8.74
CA VAL A 159 9.75 9.30 7.32
C VAL A 159 11.24 9.03 7.14
N GLU A 160 12.07 9.60 8.00
CA GLU A 160 13.51 9.39 8.03
C GLU A 160 13.87 7.93 8.34
N ASP A 161 13.20 7.32 9.34
CA ASP A 161 13.39 5.91 9.69
C ASP A 161 13.05 5.01 8.49
N LEU A 162 12.00 5.35 7.75
CA LEU A 162 11.63 4.63 6.55
C LEU A 162 12.70 4.76 5.47
N GLY A 163 13.30 5.94 5.30
CA GLY A 163 14.40 6.16 4.36
C GLY A 163 15.61 5.29 4.62
N ILE A 164 16.00 5.13 5.89
CA ILE A 164 17.12 4.29 6.31
C ILE A 164 16.87 2.82 5.95
N LEU A 165 15.65 2.34 6.20
CA LEU A 165 15.27 0.95 5.91
C LEU A 165 15.15 0.65 4.42
N ALA A 166 14.76 1.65 3.63
CA ALA A 166 14.62 1.53 2.20
C ALA A 166 15.96 1.64 1.43
N SER A 167 17.04 2.03 2.10
CA SER A 167 18.40 2.12 1.56
C SER A 167 19.38 1.17 2.27
N PRO A 168 19.24 -0.16 2.13
CA PRO A 168 20.20 -1.08 2.73
C PRO A 168 21.46 -1.14 1.89
N ASN A 169 22.59 -0.72 2.48
CA ASN A 169 23.95 -1.16 2.13
C ASN A 169 24.43 -0.96 0.70
N ASP A 170 24.58 0.26 0.22
CA ASP A 170 25.59 0.53 -0.81
C ASP A 170 26.80 1.19 -0.15
N GLU A 171 27.89 0.43 -0.03
CA GLU A 171 29.18 0.91 0.50
C GLU A 171 29.85 1.98 -0.41
N GLU A 172 29.24 2.33 -1.55
CA GLU A 172 29.83 3.19 -2.58
C GLU A 172 29.33 4.64 -2.62
N THR A 173 28.36 5.07 -1.82
CA THR A 173 27.91 6.47 -1.81
C THR A 173 28.35 7.24 -0.57
N THR A 174 29.66 7.45 -0.43
CA THR A 174 30.28 7.91 0.82
C THR A 174 30.20 9.42 1.09
N GLU A 175 29.81 10.29 0.17
CA GLU A 175 29.90 11.74 0.40
C GLU A 175 28.59 12.43 0.83
N ASN A 176 27.40 11.88 0.50
CA ASN A 176 26.12 12.46 0.91
C ASN A 176 25.44 11.71 2.08
N VAL A 177 25.95 10.55 2.45
CA VAL A 177 25.35 9.65 3.45
C VAL A 177 25.89 9.93 4.87
N GLU A 178 26.97 10.67 5.01
CA GLU A 178 27.55 10.98 6.33
C GLU A 178 26.63 11.83 7.22
N SER A 179 25.83 12.72 6.60
CA SER A 179 24.81 13.47 7.33
C SER A 179 23.61 12.62 7.75
N VAL A 180 23.33 11.52 7.06
CA VAL A 180 22.22 10.57 7.34
C VAL A 180 22.70 9.44 8.27
N ARG A 181 23.99 9.02 8.17
CA ARG A 181 24.58 7.99 9.03
C ARG A 181 24.65 8.38 10.51
N ASN A 182 24.71 9.66 10.84
CA ASN A 182 24.70 10.15 12.21
C ASN A 182 23.33 10.10 12.90
N ILE A 183 22.27 9.69 12.16
CA ILE A 183 20.90 9.53 12.68
C ILE A 183 20.55 8.06 12.95
N ILE A 184 21.44 7.10 12.61
CA ILE A 184 21.14 5.67 12.74
C ILE A 184 21.21 5.23 14.21
N PRO A 185 20.10 4.82 14.83
CA PRO A 185 20.16 4.08 16.07
C PRO A 185 20.83 2.71 15.82
N ASP A 186 21.73 2.37 16.69
CA ASP A 186 22.54 1.17 16.80
C ASP A 186 22.02 -0.07 16.04
N ARG A 187 22.82 -0.58 15.10
CA ARG A 187 22.58 -1.78 14.27
C ARG A 187 22.25 -3.04 15.10
N GLU A 188 22.59 -3.08 16.37
CA GLU A 188 22.27 -4.20 17.27
C GLU A 188 20.76 -4.29 17.57
N LYS A 189 20.02 -3.20 17.50
CA LYS A 189 18.56 -3.23 17.71
C LYS A 189 17.79 -3.85 16.53
N VAL A 190 18.31 -3.75 15.31
CA VAL A 190 17.69 -4.35 14.12
C VAL A 190 17.89 -5.88 14.11
N LYS A 191 18.99 -6.39 14.65
CA LYS A 191 19.25 -7.84 14.74
C LYS A 191 18.37 -8.59 15.75
N LYS A 192 17.59 -7.89 16.57
CA LYS A 192 16.73 -8.51 17.60
C LYS A 192 15.39 -9.03 17.09
N TYR A 193 15.06 -8.76 15.85
CA TYR A 193 13.85 -9.30 15.19
C TYR A 193 14.23 -10.48 14.29
N GLU A 194 14.81 -11.54 14.88
CA GLU A 194 14.85 -12.84 14.22
C GLU A 194 13.40 -13.28 13.99
N ILE A 195 13.08 -13.50 12.71
CA ILE A 195 11.80 -14.05 12.26
C ILE A 195 11.59 -15.36 13.02
N PRO A 196 10.54 -15.52 13.84
CA PRO A 196 10.24 -16.82 14.43
C PRO A 196 10.09 -17.80 13.28
N GLU A 197 10.89 -18.87 13.28
CA GLU A 197 10.84 -19.95 12.31
C GLU A 197 9.38 -20.33 12.05
N THR A 198 9.01 -20.15 10.82
CA THR A 198 7.74 -20.43 10.18
C THR A 198 6.85 -21.42 10.93
N ARG A 199 5.83 -20.91 11.60
CA ARG A 199 4.61 -21.68 11.81
C ARG A 199 4.07 -22.01 10.42
N LYS A 200 4.14 -23.29 10.08
CA LYS A 200 3.73 -23.94 8.85
C LYS A 200 2.62 -23.18 8.08
N LEU A 201 3.02 -22.43 7.09
CA LEU A 201 2.19 -21.71 6.11
C LEU A 201 1.40 -22.64 5.15
N GLY A 202 1.24 -23.93 5.54
CA GLY A 202 0.64 -24.96 4.71
C GLY A 202 -0.85 -24.79 4.39
N LYS A 203 -1.58 -23.93 5.07
CA LYS A 203 -3.05 -23.84 4.89
C LYS A 203 -3.56 -22.54 4.24
N LYS A 204 -2.79 -21.45 4.19
CA LYS A 204 -3.25 -20.19 3.60
C LYS A 204 -2.91 -20.00 2.11
N LYS A 205 -1.92 -20.73 1.57
CA LYS A 205 -1.66 -20.74 0.11
C LYS A 205 -2.87 -21.24 -0.73
N LYS A 206 -3.84 -21.90 -0.09
CA LYS A 206 -5.08 -22.34 -0.77
C LYS A 206 -6.05 -21.21 -1.13
N LYS A 207 -6.03 -20.07 -0.44
CA LYS A 207 -7.05 -19.00 -0.67
C LYS A 207 -6.76 -18.18 -1.93
N CYS A 208 -5.53 -17.80 -2.18
CA CYS A 208 -5.15 -17.13 -3.43
C CYS A 208 -5.23 -18.07 -4.66
N ARG A 209 -4.86 -19.35 -4.50
CA ARG A 209 -5.06 -20.36 -5.56
C ARG A 209 -6.53 -20.63 -5.88
N ASN A 210 -7.43 -20.54 -4.90
CA ASN A 210 -8.86 -20.75 -5.11
C ASN A 210 -9.56 -19.59 -5.83
N LEU A 211 -9.08 -18.37 -5.71
CA LEU A 211 -9.54 -17.23 -6.52
C LEU A 211 -9.21 -17.43 -8.01
N ARG A 212 -8.02 -17.97 -8.33
CA ARG A 212 -7.68 -18.35 -9.71
C ARG A 212 -8.56 -19.50 -10.26
N LYS A 213 -8.93 -20.50 -9.42
CA LYS A 213 -9.80 -21.61 -9.84
C LYS A 213 -11.26 -21.22 -10.02
N LYS A 214 -11.81 -20.30 -9.19
CA LYS A 214 -13.19 -19.81 -9.37
C LYS A 214 -13.38 -19.04 -10.68
N ARG A 215 -12.37 -18.26 -11.16
CA ARG A 215 -12.45 -17.58 -12.46
C ARG A 215 -12.37 -18.52 -13.67
N LYS A 216 -11.78 -19.71 -13.56
CA LYS A 216 -11.73 -20.69 -14.66
C LYS A 216 -13.04 -21.49 -14.81
N ASN A 217 -13.85 -21.57 -13.75
CA ASN A 217 -15.09 -22.36 -13.77
C ASN A 217 -16.38 -21.53 -13.91
N SER A 218 -16.31 -20.18 -13.89
CA SER A 218 -17.41 -19.34 -14.31
C SER A 218 -17.30 -19.19 -15.84
N GLY A 219 -18.01 -20.02 -16.55
CA GLY A 219 -18.10 -20.02 -18.03
C GLY A 219 -18.78 -18.76 -18.57
N ILE A 220 -18.11 -17.62 -18.51
CA ILE A 220 -18.54 -16.39 -19.18
C ILE A 220 -17.96 -16.45 -20.60
N PRO A 221 -18.79 -16.46 -21.66
CA PRO A 221 -18.31 -16.48 -23.05
C PRO A 221 -17.54 -15.19 -23.35
N ARG A 222 -16.44 -15.31 -24.10
CA ARG A 222 -15.70 -14.16 -24.61
C ARG A 222 -16.58 -13.43 -25.62
N PRO A 223 -16.63 -12.09 -25.63
CA PRO A 223 -17.27 -11.36 -26.69
C PRO A 223 -16.53 -11.63 -28.02
N ASP A 224 -17.31 -11.95 -29.03
CA ASP A 224 -16.87 -12.25 -30.40
C ASP A 224 -16.16 -11.01 -31.00
N ARG A 225 -14.95 -11.23 -31.52
CA ARG A 225 -14.21 -10.25 -32.31
C ARG A 225 -14.50 -10.48 -33.77
N SER A 226 -15.66 -10.03 -34.22
CA SER A 226 -15.90 -9.88 -35.66
C SER A 226 -16.88 -8.75 -35.91
N GLY A 227 -16.41 -7.69 -36.59
CA GLY A 227 -17.29 -6.71 -37.20
C GLY A 227 -16.80 -5.26 -37.12
N VAL A 228 -16.05 -4.85 -38.14
CA VAL A 228 -15.89 -3.52 -38.78
C VAL A 228 -15.32 -2.41 -37.91
#